data_5f53cb5129d930bcb5efb6044779cb63
#
_entry.id   5f53cb5129d930bcb5efb6044779cb63
#
_cell.length_a   1.000
_cell.length_b   1.000
_cell.length_c   1.000
_cell.angle_alpha   90.00
_cell.angle_beta   90.00
_cell.angle_gamma   90.00
#
_symmetry.space_group_name_H-M   'P 1'
#
loop_
_entity.id
_entity.type
_entity.pdbx_description
1 polymer ?
#
loop_
_entity_poly.entity_id
_entity_poly.type
_entity_poly.pdbx_seq_one_letter_code
_entity_poly.pdbx_strand_id
1 'polypeptide(L)'
;MSERAALAATDPVMAALIERIGEIDLATRLERRSEERPQDPYGALLRAIVGQQLSTKAARTIYLRVLDLLDGRPPSPEQLLAADEDKLRGAGLSGRKVEYLRDLAAHVISGELELDRLDELSDEQAIEEIVAVRGLGQWTAEMFLLFHLKRPDILSGGDLGIRKAIQIEYGLEEMPKPAQVEEIGEPWRPHRSLASLYLWESLAAAPDA
;
A
#
# COMPACT_ATOMS: atom_id res chain seq x y z
N MET A 1 -23.80 12.57 7.26
CA MET A 1 -23.56 12.46 5.81
C MET A 1 -22.56 11.34 5.62
N SER A 2 -22.76 10.41 4.68
CA SER A 2 -21.78 9.34 4.44
C SER A 2 -20.49 9.91 3.82
N GLU A 3 -19.34 9.25 4.01
CA GLU A 3 -18.05 9.64 3.40
C GLU A 3 -18.17 9.84 1.89
N ARG A 4 -18.89 8.92 1.22
CA ARG A 4 -19.20 9.00 -0.20
C ARG A 4 -19.96 10.28 -0.58
N ALA A 5 -20.97 10.64 0.19
CA ALA A 5 -21.76 11.85 -0.06
C ALA A 5 -20.94 13.11 0.23
N ALA A 6 -20.06 13.07 1.23
CA ALA A 6 -19.15 14.16 1.52
C ALA A 6 -18.16 14.35 0.35
N LEU A 7 -17.52 13.28 -0.11
CA LEU A 7 -16.57 13.31 -1.24
C LEU A 7 -17.24 13.79 -2.53
N ALA A 8 -18.45 13.31 -2.85
CA ALA A 8 -19.19 13.75 -4.04
C ALA A 8 -19.57 15.25 -4.01
N ALA A 9 -19.71 15.83 -2.82
CA ALA A 9 -20.03 17.24 -2.68
C ALA A 9 -18.83 18.18 -2.89
N THR A 10 -17.60 17.66 -2.82
CA THR A 10 -16.38 18.47 -2.91
C THR A 10 -15.88 18.64 -4.34
N ASP A 11 -16.21 17.70 -5.25
CA ASP A 11 -15.63 17.64 -6.58
C ASP A 11 -16.62 17.02 -7.59
N PRO A 12 -16.98 17.72 -8.68
CA PRO A 12 -17.94 17.22 -9.66
C PRO A 12 -17.41 16.00 -10.44
N VAL A 13 -16.10 15.85 -10.63
CA VAL A 13 -15.49 14.68 -11.28
C VAL A 13 -15.63 13.47 -10.36
N MET A 14 -15.34 13.64 -9.06
CA MET A 14 -15.58 12.61 -8.06
C MET A 14 -17.05 12.24 -7.94
N ALA A 15 -17.96 13.21 -8.02
CA ALA A 15 -19.40 12.93 -8.02
C ALA A 15 -19.81 12.03 -9.19
N ALA A 16 -19.35 12.34 -10.41
CA ALA A 16 -19.61 11.55 -11.60
C ALA A 16 -18.99 10.14 -11.53
N LEU A 17 -17.77 10.03 -10.99
CA LEU A 17 -17.10 8.76 -10.72
C LEU A 17 -17.92 7.87 -9.76
N ILE A 18 -18.34 8.44 -8.64
CA ILE A 18 -19.13 7.77 -7.62
C ILE A 18 -20.48 7.30 -8.17
N GLU A 19 -21.13 8.11 -8.99
CA GLU A 19 -22.39 7.74 -9.66
C GLU A 19 -22.17 6.59 -10.65
N ARG A 20 -21.12 6.64 -11.47
CA ARG A 20 -20.80 5.63 -12.50
C ARG A 20 -20.38 4.29 -11.92
N ILE A 21 -19.55 4.30 -10.89
CA ILE A 21 -18.98 3.08 -10.28
C ILE A 21 -19.93 2.48 -9.25
N GLY A 22 -20.75 3.31 -8.61
CA GLY A 22 -21.66 2.89 -7.54
C GLY A 22 -20.99 2.82 -6.18
N GLU A 23 -21.51 1.95 -5.32
CA GLU A 23 -21.01 1.85 -3.96
C GLU A 23 -19.71 1.04 -3.88
N ILE A 24 -18.66 1.67 -3.40
CA ILE A 24 -17.45 0.99 -2.93
C ILE A 24 -17.55 0.94 -1.40
N ASP A 25 -17.75 -0.25 -0.86
CA ASP A 25 -17.59 -0.47 0.58
C ASP A 25 -16.09 -0.56 0.89
N LEU A 26 -15.55 0.53 1.45
CA LEU A 26 -14.15 0.64 1.83
C LEU A 26 -13.77 -0.47 2.81
N ALA A 27 -14.60 -0.73 3.81
CA ALA A 27 -14.35 -1.76 4.81
C ALA A 27 -14.24 -3.15 4.18
N THR A 28 -15.26 -3.56 3.41
CA THR A 28 -15.26 -4.86 2.71
C THR A 28 -14.09 -4.98 1.73
N ARG A 29 -13.70 -3.89 1.06
CA ARG A 29 -12.60 -3.93 0.10
C ARG A 29 -11.24 -4.03 0.78
N LEU A 30 -11.06 -3.36 1.90
CA LEU A 30 -9.88 -3.50 2.75
C LEU A 30 -9.82 -4.89 3.38
N GLU A 31 -10.95 -5.45 3.82
CA GLU A 31 -11.05 -6.80 4.37
C GLU A 31 -10.70 -7.88 3.34
N ARG A 32 -11.28 -7.85 2.13
CA ARG A 32 -10.94 -8.80 1.06
C ARG A 32 -9.45 -8.79 0.71
N ARG A 33 -8.81 -7.62 0.77
CA ARG A 33 -7.37 -7.53 0.58
C ARG A 33 -6.59 -8.01 1.82
N SER A 34 -7.16 -7.91 3.02
CA SER A 34 -6.54 -8.37 4.25
C SER A 34 -6.63 -9.89 4.44
N GLU A 35 -7.70 -10.55 3.95
CA GLU A 35 -7.80 -12.02 3.97
C GLU A 35 -6.65 -12.71 3.22
N GLU A 36 -6.12 -12.06 2.18
CA GLU A 36 -4.96 -12.54 1.43
C GLU A 36 -3.61 -12.02 1.97
N ARG A 37 -3.61 -11.20 3.02
CA ARG A 37 -2.43 -10.52 3.56
C ARG A 37 -2.23 -10.84 5.03
N PRO A 38 -0.98 -10.81 5.53
CA PRO A 38 -0.73 -10.92 6.95
C PRO A 38 -1.52 -9.89 7.75
N GLN A 39 -2.13 -10.36 8.84
CA GLN A 39 -2.89 -9.47 9.74
C GLN A 39 -1.97 -8.64 10.65
N ASP A 40 -0.74 -9.14 10.86
CA ASP A 40 0.25 -8.42 11.65
C ASP A 40 1.02 -7.39 10.80
N PRO A 41 1.38 -6.23 11.39
CA PRO A 41 2.08 -5.16 10.69
C PRO A 41 3.42 -5.59 10.09
N TYR A 42 4.20 -6.41 10.82
CA TYR A 42 5.50 -6.90 10.37
C TYR A 42 5.37 -7.78 9.13
N GLY A 43 4.46 -8.75 9.17
CA GLY A 43 4.19 -9.62 8.02
C GLY A 43 3.68 -8.85 6.80
N ALA A 44 2.92 -7.77 7.00
CA ALA A 44 2.45 -6.91 5.91
C ALA A 44 3.62 -6.18 5.21
N LEU A 45 4.56 -5.60 5.95
CA LEU A 45 5.76 -4.95 5.41
C LEU A 45 6.71 -5.97 4.77
N LEU A 46 6.90 -7.14 5.40
CA LEU A 46 7.66 -8.24 4.84
C LEU A 46 7.11 -8.65 3.47
N ARG A 47 5.78 -8.88 3.40
CA ARG A 47 5.12 -9.23 2.13
C ARG A 47 5.28 -8.12 1.09
N ALA A 48 5.23 -6.86 1.48
CA ALA A 48 5.43 -5.73 0.58
C ALA A 48 6.84 -5.79 -0.06
N ILE A 49 7.90 -6.01 0.72
CA ILE A 49 9.27 -6.17 0.22
C ILE A 49 9.37 -7.36 -0.73
N VAL A 50 8.82 -8.52 -0.36
CA VAL A 50 8.83 -9.72 -1.22
C VAL A 50 8.15 -9.44 -2.56
N GLY A 51 7.05 -8.67 -2.56
CA GLY A 51 6.24 -8.37 -3.73
C GLY A 51 6.80 -7.34 -4.70
N GLN A 52 7.81 -6.54 -4.30
CA GLN A 52 8.35 -5.47 -5.14
C GLN A 52 8.77 -5.95 -6.53
N GLN A 53 8.37 -5.22 -7.58
CA GLN A 53 8.72 -5.49 -8.98
C GLN A 53 8.30 -6.88 -9.50
N LEU A 54 7.29 -7.47 -8.91
CA LEU A 54 6.76 -8.77 -9.30
C LEU A 54 5.26 -8.68 -9.63
N SER A 55 4.80 -9.59 -10.50
CA SER A 55 3.37 -9.80 -10.64
C SER A 55 2.77 -10.37 -9.35
N THR A 56 1.50 -10.13 -9.09
CA THR A 56 0.79 -10.64 -7.90
C THR A 56 0.96 -12.15 -7.72
N LYS A 57 0.90 -12.91 -8.81
CA LYS A 57 1.09 -14.37 -8.80
C LYS A 57 2.50 -14.77 -8.39
N ALA A 58 3.54 -14.12 -8.96
CA ALA A 58 4.93 -14.39 -8.62
C ALA A 58 5.24 -13.99 -7.16
N ALA A 59 4.79 -12.82 -6.74
CA ALA A 59 4.92 -12.34 -5.37
C ALA A 59 4.32 -13.32 -4.35
N ARG A 60 3.09 -13.80 -4.61
CA ARG A 60 2.43 -14.80 -3.77
C ARG A 60 3.22 -16.10 -3.69
N THR A 61 3.72 -16.59 -4.83
CA THR A 61 4.48 -17.85 -4.88
C THR A 61 5.77 -17.76 -4.06
N ILE A 62 6.52 -16.66 -4.20
CA ILE A 62 7.77 -16.47 -3.45
C ILE A 62 7.47 -16.28 -1.97
N TYR A 63 6.46 -15.48 -1.63
CA TYR A 63 6.04 -15.29 -0.25
C TYR A 63 5.71 -16.61 0.45
N LEU A 64 4.90 -17.48 -0.16
CA LEU A 64 4.56 -18.78 0.40
C LEU A 64 5.80 -19.67 0.62
N ARG A 65 6.76 -19.66 -0.32
CA ARG A 65 8.03 -20.40 -0.15
C ARG A 65 8.86 -19.85 1.02
N VAL A 66 8.85 -18.55 1.25
CA VAL A 66 9.52 -17.95 2.41
C VAL A 66 8.80 -18.38 3.71
N LEU A 67 7.47 -18.43 3.73
CA LEU A 67 6.73 -18.95 4.88
C LEU A 67 7.06 -20.44 5.13
N ASP A 68 7.03 -21.28 4.08
CA ASP A 68 7.32 -22.71 4.19
C ASP A 68 8.73 -22.97 4.73
N LEU A 69 9.70 -22.11 4.39
CA LEU A 69 11.06 -22.17 4.89
C LEU A 69 11.15 -21.84 6.39
N LEU A 70 10.19 -21.06 6.91
CA LEU A 70 10.19 -20.49 8.26
C LEU A 70 8.90 -20.89 9.03
N ASP A 71 8.62 -22.20 9.08
CA ASP A 71 7.54 -22.84 9.83
C ASP A 71 6.10 -22.54 9.35
N GLY A 72 5.91 -22.16 8.08
CA GLY A 72 4.59 -22.01 7.43
C GLY A 72 3.78 -20.79 7.87
N ARG A 73 4.37 -19.86 8.58
CA ARG A 73 3.76 -18.60 9.06
C ARG A 73 4.71 -17.42 8.87
N PRO A 74 4.24 -16.17 8.94
CA PRO A 74 5.14 -15.01 8.92
C PRO A 74 6.21 -15.18 10.00
N PRO A 75 7.52 -15.12 9.64
CA PRO A 75 8.61 -15.28 10.61
C PRO A 75 8.65 -14.11 11.57
N SER A 76 9.13 -14.36 12.79
CA SER A 76 9.51 -13.24 13.66
C SER A 76 10.77 -12.54 13.11
N PRO A 77 11.03 -11.28 13.51
CA PRO A 77 12.26 -10.58 13.12
C PRO A 77 13.53 -11.41 13.44
N GLU A 78 13.60 -12.09 14.59
CA GLU A 78 14.73 -12.91 15.00
C GLU A 78 14.89 -14.14 14.10
N GLN A 79 13.78 -14.81 13.77
CA GLN A 79 13.78 -15.96 12.85
C GLN A 79 14.32 -15.55 11.49
N LEU A 80 13.92 -14.39 10.99
CA LEU A 80 14.39 -13.88 9.70
C LEU A 80 15.88 -13.54 9.72
N LEU A 81 16.39 -12.92 10.78
CA LEU A 81 17.82 -12.63 10.94
C LEU A 81 18.67 -13.91 11.05
N ALA A 82 18.15 -14.94 11.71
CA ALA A 82 18.82 -16.23 11.87
C ALA A 82 18.75 -17.10 10.60
N ALA A 83 17.87 -16.76 9.65
CA ALA A 83 17.68 -17.55 8.43
C ALA A 83 18.93 -17.53 7.54
N ASP A 84 19.25 -18.70 6.98
CA ASP A 84 20.31 -18.86 6.01
C ASP A 84 20.00 -18.09 4.70
N GLU A 85 20.95 -17.27 4.24
CA GLU A 85 20.77 -16.43 3.06
C GLU A 85 20.55 -17.24 1.80
N ASP A 86 21.31 -18.34 1.61
CA ASP A 86 21.20 -19.17 0.42
C ASP A 86 19.83 -19.85 0.34
N LYS A 87 19.26 -20.22 1.49
CA LYS A 87 17.89 -20.75 1.58
C LYS A 87 16.86 -19.69 1.21
N LEU A 88 16.99 -18.47 1.73
CA LEU A 88 16.09 -17.34 1.38
C LEU A 88 16.18 -17.03 -0.11
N ARG A 89 17.36 -17.01 -0.69
CA ARG A 89 17.56 -16.84 -2.14
C ARG A 89 16.99 -18.02 -2.94
N GLY A 90 17.15 -19.24 -2.44
CA GLY A 90 16.54 -20.45 -3.03
C GLY A 90 15.01 -20.41 -3.04
N ALA A 91 14.37 -19.73 -2.09
CA ALA A 91 12.92 -19.46 -2.09
C ALA A 91 12.49 -18.48 -3.20
N GLY A 92 13.43 -17.76 -3.83
CA GLY A 92 13.19 -16.84 -4.95
C GLY A 92 13.44 -15.37 -4.61
N LEU A 93 14.02 -15.05 -3.46
CA LEU A 93 14.39 -13.68 -3.10
C LEU A 93 15.70 -13.28 -3.81
N SER A 94 15.76 -12.03 -4.32
CA SER A 94 17.02 -11.44 -4.73
C SER A 94 17.87 -11.11 -3.50
N GLY A 95 19.22 -11.07 -3.65
CA GLY A 95 20.09 -10.66 -2.55
C GLY A 95 19.69 -9.31 -1.94
N ARG A 96 19.30 -8.35 -2.80
CA ARG A 96 18.81 -7.03 -2.33
C ARG A 96 17.54 -7.13 -1.47
N LYS A 97 16.60 -8.01 -1.82
CA LYS A 97 15.40 -8.24 -1.00
C LYS A 97 15.74 -8.90 0.33
N VAL A 98 16.70 -9.80 0.37
CA VAL A 98 17.21 -10.39 1.63
C VAL A 98 17.78 -9.30 2.53
N GLU A 99 18.61 -8.39 1.98
CA GLU A 99 19.11 -7.23 2.73
C GLU A 99 17.98 -6.36 3.29
N TYR A 100 16.95 -6.06 2.49
CA TYR A 100 15.81 -5.24 2.92
C TYR A 100 14.98 -5.92 4.04
N LEU A 101 14.78 -7.22 3.92
CA LEU A 101 14.06 -7.97 4.95
C LEU A 101 14.84 -8.02 6.27
N ARG A 102 16.17 -8.17 6.21
CA ARG A 102 17.03 -8.11 7.39
C ARG A 102 17.06 -6.72 8.02
N ASP A 103 17.07 -5.69 7.20
CA ASP A 103 17.01 -4.29 7.67
C ASP A 103 15.67 -4.01 8.39
N LEU A 104 14.55 -4.45 7.81
CA LEU A 104 13.24 -4.38 8.47
C LEU A 104 13.26 -5.10 9.84
N ALA A 105 13.78 -6.32 9.88
CA ALA A 105 13.87 -7.09 11.11
C ALA A 105 14.74 -6.39 12.17
N ALA A 106 15.87 -5.80 11.75
CA ALA A 106 16.76 -5.08 12.64
C ALA A 106 16.10 -3.82 13.24
N HIS A 107 15.40 -3.02 12.43
CA HIS A 107 14.68 -1.83 12.90
C HIS A 107 13.58 -2.18 13.92
N VAL A 108 12.87 -3.29 13.71
CA VAL A 108 11.85 -3.74 14.66
C VAL A 108 12.49 -4.21 15.96
N ILE A 109 13.58 -4.99 15.93
CA ILE A 109 14.27 -5.48 17.14
C ILE A 109 14.93 -4.33 17.91
N SER A 110 15.51 -3.35 17.23
CA SER A 110 16.14 -2.20 17.89
C SER A 110 15.13 -1.21 18.49
N GLY A 111 13.85 -1.31 18.10
CA GLY A 111 12.82 -0.34 18.47
C GLY A 111 12.88 0.96 17.68
N GLU A 112 13.67 1.02 16.58
CA GLU A 112 13.65 2.15 15.64
C GLU A 112 12.38 2.18 14.79
N LEU A 113 11.70 1.04 14.62
CA LEU A 113 10.39 0.90 14.04
C LEU A 113 9.45 0.20 15.05
N GLU A 114 8.66 0.97 15.76
CA GLU A 114 7.70 0.47 16.74
C GLU A 114 6.32 0.24 16.09
N LEU A 115 6.14 -0.95 15.49
CA LEU A 115 4.94 -1.27 14.68
C LEU A 115 3.62 -1.10 15.43
N ASP A 116 3.60 -1.41 16.72
CA ASP A 116 2.39 -1.30 17.56
C ASP A 116 2.00 0.15 17.88
N ARG A 117 2.92 1.10 17.66
CA ARG A 117 2.69 2.54 17.87
C ARG A 117 2.33 3.30 16.62
N LEU A 118 2.44 2.68 15.44
CA LEU A 118 2.12 3.38 14.18
C LEU A 118 0.69 3.92 14.15
N ASP A 119 -0.24 3.30 14.85
CA ASP A 119 -1.62 3.79 14.96
C ASP A 119 -1.76 5.09 15.76
N GLU A 120 -0.81 5.39 16.65
CA GLU A 120 -0.78 6.60 17.49
C GLU A 120 -0.10 7.79 16.80
N LEU A 121 0.65 7.54 15.73
CA LEU A 121 1.40 8.55 14.98
C LEU A 121 0.53 9.27 13.96
N SER A 122 0.94 10.50 13.58
CA SER A 122 0.39 11.13 12.38
C SER A 122 0.79 10.34 11.12
N ASP A 123 0.09 10.57 10.00
CA ASP A 123 0.41 9.88 8.73
C ASP A 123 1.85 10.17 8.29
N GLU A 124 2.30 11.42 8.44
CA GLU A 124 3.66 11.85 8.10
C GLU A 124 4.70 11.15 8.97
N GLN A 125 4.48 11.09 10.28
CA GLN A 125 5.39 10.43 11.21
C GLN A 125 5.47 8.92 10.94
N ALA A 126 4.34 8.27 10.71
CA ALA A 126 4.31 6.84 10.37
C ALA A 126 5.03 6.55 9.05
N ILE A 127 4.87 7.42 8.04
CA ILE A 127 5.61 7.33 6.78
C ILE A 127 7.11 7.48 7.01
N GLU A 128 7.55 8.47 7.79
CA GLU A 128 8.96 8.69 8.11
C GLU A 128 9.61 7.46 8.76
N GLU A 129 8.95 6.85 9.76
CA GLU A 129 9.47 5.64 10.41
C GLU A 129 9.56 4.46 9.44
N ILE A 130 8.55 4.24 8.60
CA ILE A 130 8.56 3.14 7.63
C ILE A 130 9.63 3.35 6.55
N VAL A 131 9.79 4.56 6.05
CA VAL A 131 10.76 4.88 4.98
C VAL A 131 12.20 4.85 5.48
N ALA A 132 12.46 4.95 6.78
CA ALA A 132 13.78 4.76 7.36
C ALA A 132 14.33 3.35 7.09
N VAL A 133 13.45 2.35 6.92
CA VAL A 133 13.84 0.98 6.57
C VAL A 133 14.26 0.90 5.10
N ARG A 134 15.45 0.37 4.84
CA ARG A 134 15.97 0.20 3.47
C ARG A 134 15.04 -0.64 2.61
N GLY A 135 14.71 -0.09 1.45
CA GLY A 135 13.84 -0.76 0.48
C GLY A 135 12.35 -0.49 0.69
N LEU A 136 11.94 0.16 1.75
CA LEU A 136 10.59 0.69 1.92
C LEU A 136 10.58 2.16 1.47
N GLY A 137 9.92 2.44 0.36
CA GLY A 137 9.75 3.80 -0.14
C GLY A 137 8.40 4.39 0.25
N GLN A 138 8.23 5.69 0.00
CA GLN A 138 7.03 6.44 0.34
C GLN A 138 5.74 5.75 -0.17
N TRP A 139 5.72 5.32 -1.43
CA TRP A 139 4.57 4.60 -1.98
C TRP A 139 4.22 3.33 -1.17
N THR A 140 5.22 2.58 -0.70
CA THR A 140 4.97 1.38 0.12
C THR A 140 4.42 1.75 1.48
N ALA A 141 4.93 2.82 2.10
CA ALA A 141 4.43 3.34 3.37
C ALA A 141 2.98 3.82 3.23
N GLU A 142 2.66 4.62 2.20
CA GLU A 142 1.30 5.09 1.91
C GLU A 142 0.33 3.91 1.69
N MET A 143 0.75 2.87 0.95
CA MET A 143 -0.06 1.65 0.76
C MET A 143 -0.26 0.87 2.07
N PHE A 144 0.74 0.87 2.95
CA PHE A 144 0.61 0.26 4.28
C PHE A 144 -0.39 1.04 5.14
N LEU A 145 -0.29 2.36 5.18
CA LEU A 145 -1.23 3.21 5.91
C LEU A 145 -2.68 3.02 5.41
N LEU A 146 -2.86 3.03 4.10
CA LEU A 146 -4.19 2.90 3.49
C LEU A 146 -4.78 1.51 3.71
N PHE A 147 -4.03 0.44 3.43
CA PHE A 147 -4.58 -0.92 3.39
C PHE A 147 -4.42 -1.70 4.69
N HIS A 148 -3.40 -1.41 5.50
CA HIS A 148 -3.17 -2.12 6.75
C HIS A 148 -3.69 -1.31 7.94
N LEU A 149 -3.27 -0.05 8.10
CA LEU A 149 -3.76 0.83 9.15
C LEU A 149 -5.15 1.42 8.86
N LYS A 150 -5.67 1.25 7.65
CA LYS A 150 -7.00 1.73 7.22
C LYS A 150 -7.19 3.24 7.43
N ARG A 151 -6.10 4.01 7.25
CA ARG A 151 -6.15 5.46 7.38
C ARG A 151 -7.10 6.07 6.34
N PRO A 152 -7.99 7.00 6.72
CA PRO A 152 -9.05 7.50 5.84
C PRO A 152 -8.55 8.52 4.82
N ASP A 153 -7.40 9.16 5.05
CA ASP A 153 -6.97 10.34 4.30
C ASP A 153 -5.60 10.20 3.60
N ILE A 154 -5.36 9.05 2.99
CA ILE A 154 -4.13 8.77 2.24
C ILE A 154 -4.36 9.00 0.74
N LEU A 155 -3.51 9.81 0.12
CA LEU A 155 -3.40 10.00 -1.32
C LEU A 155 -1.94 9.80 -1.74
N SER A 156 -1.70 8.86 -2.63
CA SER A 156 -0.35 8.60 -3.16
C SER A 156 -0.14 9.36 -4.46
N GLY A 157 0.41 10.57 -4.38
CA GLY A 157 0.70 11.38 -5.55
C GLY A 157 1.70 10.72 -6.52
N GLY A 158 2.53 9.82 -6.03
CA GLY A 158 3.49 9.05 -6.83
C GLY A 158 2.90 7.82 -7.52
N ASP A 159 1.70 7.37 -7.16
CA ASP A 159 1.08 6.18 -7.73
C ASP A 159 0.70 6.38 -9.20
N LEU A 160 1.23 5.50 -10.07
CA LEU A 160 0.98 5.60 -11.52
C LEU A 160 -0.49 5.37 -11.88
N GLY A 161 -1.20 4.50 -11.15
CA GLY A 161 -2.62 4.24 -11.35
C GLY A 161 -3.45 5.48 -11.01
N ILE A 162 -3.22 6.09 -9.85
CA ILE A 162 -3.89 7.33 -9.44
C ILE A 162 -3.63 8.45 -10.46
N ARG A 163 -2.36 8.66 -10.84
CA ARG A 163 -1.99 9.68 -11.83
C ARG A 163 -2.67 9.44 -13.18
N LYS A 164 -2.72 8.17 -13.63
CA LYS A 164 -3.38 7.81 -14.89
C LYS A 164 -4.90 8.00 -14.82
N ALA A 165 -5.52 7.61 -13.70
CA ALA A 165 -6.94 7.82 -13.49
C ALA A 165 -7.29 9.31 -13.49
N ILE A 166 -6.53 10.14 -12.78
CA ILE A 166 -6.72 11.59 -12.78
C ILE A 166 -6.55 12.17 -14.19
N GLN A 167 -5.53 11.73 -14.93
CA GLN A 167 -5.36 12.17 -16.32
C GLN A 167 -6.63 11.94 -17.15
N ILE A 168 -7.21 10.76 -17.05
CA ILE A 168 -8.39 10.36 -17.83
C ILE A 168 -9.64 11.10 -17.34
N GLU A 169 -9.92 11.04 -16.05
CA GLU A 169 -11.17 11.51 -15.48
C GLU A 169 -11.28 13.06 -15.48
N TYR A 170 -10.14 13.74 -15.34
CA TYR A 170 -10.08 15.21 -15.42
C TYR A 170 -9.77 15.74 -16.82
N GLY A 171 -9.61 14.87 -17.82
CA GLY A 171 -9.35 15.27 -19.20
C GLY A 171 -8.03 16.02 -19.39
N LEU A 172 -7.00 15.67 -18.63
CA LEU A 172 -5.69 16.33 -18.72
C LEU A 172 -4.93 15.84 -19.95
N GLU A 173 -4.29 16.76 -20.69
CA GLU A 173 -3.48 16.43 -21.85
C GLU A 173 -2.28 15.56 -21.46
N GLU A 174 -1.64 15.86 -20.33
CA GLU A 174 -0.48 15.12 -19.81
C GLU A 174 -0.79 14.48 -18.47
N MET A 175 -0.04 13.43 -18.14
CA MET A 175 -0.12 12.79 -16.84
C MET A 175 0.35 13.77 -15.74
N PRO A 176 -0.48 14.05 -14.71
CA PRO A 176 -0.14 15.01 -13.69
C PRO A 176 1.10 14.57 -12.89
N LYS A 177 1.93 15.54 -12.48
CA LYS A 177 3.04 15.29 -11.55
C LYS A 177 2.52 15.01 -10.15
N PRO A 178 3.31 14.37 -9.26
CA PRO A 178 2.87 14.09 -7.89
C PRO A 178 2.29 15.29 -7.15
N ALA A 179 2.94 16.46 -7.22
CA ALA A 179 2.45 17.67 -6.57
C ALA A 179 1.10 18.16 -7.13
N GLN A 180 0.84 17.96 -8.42
CA GLN A 180 -0.45 18.29 -9.02
C GLN A 180 -1.56 17.33 -8.57
N VAL A 181 -1.23 16.06 -8.32
CA VAL A 181 -2.17 15.09 -7.73
C VAL A 181 -2.58 15.54 -6.33
N GLU A 182 -1.62 15.96 -5.49
CA GLU A 182 -1.90 16.46 -4.16
C GLU A 182 -2.80 17.72 -4.20
N GLU A 183 -2.52 18.63 -5.13
CA GLU A 183 -3.32 19.85 -5.31
C GLU A 183 -4.77 19.52 -5.76
N ILE A 184 -4.93 18.60 -6.72
CA ILE A 184 -6.26 18.13 -7.17
C ILE A 184 -7.00 17.43 -6.03
N GLY A 185 -6.29 16.65 -5.22
CA GLY A 185 -6.85 15.87 -4.12
C GLY A 185 -7.08 16.62 -2.81
N GLU A 186 -6.67 17.88 -2.70
CA GLU A 186 -6.85 18.65 -1.46
C GLU A 186 -8.33 18.83 -1.06
N PRO A 187 -9.27 19.08 -1.99
CA PRO A 187 -10.70 19.16 -1.66
C PRO A 187 -11.31 17.83 -1.16
N TRP A 188 -10.67 16.69 -1.40
CA TRP A 188 -11.19 15.38 -1.02
C TRP A 188 -11.00 15.04 0.46
N ARG A 189 -10.19 15.85 1.19
CA ARG A 189 -10.00 15.66 2.63
C ARG A 189 -11.33 15.73 3.41
N PRO A 190 -11.47 14.86 4.41
CA PRO A 190 -10.56 13.85 4.94
C PRO A 190 -10.79 12.44 4.34
N HIS A 191 -11.24 12.31 3.10
CA HIS A 191 -11.67 11.06 2.46
C HIS A 191 -10.80 10.64 1.27
N ARG A 192 -9.51 11.04 1.26
CA ARG A 192 -8.60 10.80 0.12
C ARG A 192 -8.33 9.31 -0.13
N SER A 193 -8.40 8.45 0.90
CA SER A 193 -8.31 7.01 0.74
C SER A 193 -9.48 6.45 -0.07
N LEU A 194 -10.70 6.91 0.19
CA LEU A 194 -11.87 6.54 -0.59
C LEU A 194 -11.78 7.06 -2.04
N ALA A 195 -11.33 8.29 -2.23
CA ALA A 195 -11.08 8.87 -3.57
C ALA A 195 -10.06 8.02 -4.35
N SER A 196 -8.95 7.61 -3.72
CA SER A 196 -7.95 6.73 -4.30
C SER A 196 -8.54 5.41 -4.80
N LEU A 197 -9.47 4.81 -4.04
CA LEU A 197 -10.15 3.58 -4.46
C LEU A 197 -11.04 3.79 -5.68
N TYR A 198 -11.79 4.89 -5.73
CA TYR A 198 -12.60 5.24 -6.91
C TYR A 198 -11.74 5.45 -8.16
N LEU A 199 -10.60 6.12 -8.00
CA LEU A 199 -9.64 6.32 -9.10
C LEU A 199 -9.07 5.00 -9.62
N TRP A 200 -8.65 4.08 -8.76
CA TRP A 200 -8.19 2.76 -9.21
C TRP A 200 -9.31 1.94 -9.86
N GLU A 201 -10.53 2.02 -9.34
CA GLU A 201 -11.67 1.30 -9.90
C GLU A 201 -12.04 1.82 -11.28
N SER A 202 -11.91 3.11 -11.53
CA SER A 202 -12.17 3.69 -12.84
C SER A 202 -11.28 3.09 -13.94
N LEU A 203 -10.04 2.76 -13.61
CA LEU A 203 -9.12 2.08 -14.54
C LEU A 203 -9.49 0.63 -14.78
N ALA A 204 -10.00 -0.08 -13.74
CA ALA A 204 -10.41 -1.47 -13.88
C ALA A 204 -11.73 -1.63 -14.66
N ALA A 205 -12.57 -0.61 -14.64
CA ALA A 205 -13.85 -0.56 -15.37
C ALA A 205 -13.72 -0.04 -16.81
N ALA A 206 -12.56 0.52 -17.19
CA ALA A 206 -12.31 0.96 -18.54
C ALA A 206 -12.21 -0.29 -19.45
N PRO A 207 -12.99 -0.41 -20.55
CA PRO A 207 -12.76 -1.46 -21.52
C PRO A 207 -11.36 -1.29 -22.12
N ASP A 208 -10.65 -2.42 -22.32
CA ASP A 208 -9.32 -2.46 -22.92
C ASP A 208 -9.22 -1.49 -24.12
N ALA A 209 -8.40 -0.46 -23.97
CA ALA A 209 -8.09 0.51 -25.04
C ALA A 209 -6.80 0.10 -25.75
#